data_3a1e6dd95419a0682bcd680576410fbf
#
_entry.id   3a1e6dd95419a0682bcd680576410fbf
#
_cell.length_a   1.000
_cell.length_b   1.000
_cell.length_c   1.000
_cell.angle_alpha   90.00
_cell.angle_beta   90.00
_cell.angle_gamma   90.00
#
_symmetry.space_group_name_H-M   'P 1'
#
loop_
_entity.id
_entity.type
_entity.pdbx_description
1 polymer ?
#
loop_
_entity_poly.entity_id
_entity_poly.type
_entity_poly.pdbx_seq_one_letter_code
_entity_poly.pdbx_strand_id
1 'polypeptide(L)'
;PVSVTIPASPFMQKLGYGTGVNVYLMKRSPRGLSQSPWAVKKINAKCNSRQQSIYQQRLNEEAKILKKLQHPNIVGYRAFTKANDGSMCLAMEYGGEKSLNDLIEERNAKKLGPFPAATIFKVALNMARGLKYLHNEKHLLHGDIKSPNVVIKGDFEAIKICDVGVSLPLDENMTVSDPEMCYVGTEPWKPREAVQDDGVITDKADIFAFGLTLWEMMTLSVPHLNLGTDDEDESFDEDSFDEEAYYEALGTRPALNMEELDQSYQQ
;
A
#
# COMPACT_ATOMS: atom_id res chain seq x y z
N PRO A 1 13.22 21.52 14.27
CA PRO A 1 12.17 20.80 13.56
C PRO A 1 11.49 19.83 14.53
N VAL A 2 10.19 19.99 14.73
CA VAL A 2 9.42 19.07 15.56
C VAL A 2 9.15 17.84 14.69
N SER A 3 9.84 16.74 14.97
CA SER A 3 9.48 15.45 14.36
C SER A 3 8.29 14.90 15.12
N VAL A 4 7.16 14.78 14.46
CA VAL A 4 5.98 14.09 15.00
C VAL A 4 6.07 12.65 14.55
N THR A 5 6.16 11.71 15.50
CA THR A 5 6.08 10.29 15.20
C THR A 5 4.67 9.99 14.71
N ILE A 6 4.53 9.65 13.45
CA ILE A 6 3.28 9.07 12.95
C ILE A 6 3.23 7.65 13.52
N PRO A 7 2.11 7.22 14.15
CA PRO A 7 1.98 5.83 14.57
C PRO A 7 2.31 4.93 13.38
N ALA A 8 3.03 3.85 13.63
CA ALA A 8 3.39 2.89 12.58
C ALA A 8 2.15 2.61 11.75
N SER A 9 2.24 2.88 10.45
CA SER A 9 1.11 2.66 9.57
C SER A 9 0.69 1.19 9.64
N PRO A 10 -0.62 0.89 9.68
CA PRO A 10 -1.09 -0.50 9.82
C PRO A 10 -0.46 -1.46 8.81
N PHE A 11 -0.14 -0.98 7.60
CA PHE A 11 0.49 -1.83 6.59
C PHE A 11 1.96 -2.15 6.91
N MET A 12 2.67 -1.28 7.59
CA MET A 12 4.06 -1.55 8.00
C MET A 12 4.11 -2.68 9.03
N GLN A 13 3.13 -2.78 9.91
CA GLN A 13 2.97 -3.90 10.83
C GLN A 13 2.68 -5.20 10.08
N LYS A 14 1.80 -5.16 9.07
CA LYS A 14 1.43 -6.33 8.25
C LYS A 14 2.59 -6.88 7.41
N LEU A 15 3.52 -6.01 6.99
CA LEU A 15 4.70 -6.42 6.23
C LEU A 15 5.84 -6.96 7.10
N GLY A 16 5.67 -7.01 8.43
CA GLY A 16 6.74 -7.39 9.35
C GLY A 16 7.82 -6.33 9.51
N TYR A 17 7.65 -5.16 8.94
CA TYR A 17 8.55 -4.01 9.08
C TYR A 17 8.14 -3.08 10.22
N GLY A 18 6.96 -3.26 10.77
CA GLY A 18 6.37 -2.35 11.76
C GLY A 18 7.13 -2.23 13.07
N THR A 19 7.95 -3.22 13.42
CA THR A 19 8.82 -3.18 14.60
C THR A 19 10.20 -2.62 14.29
N GLY A 20 10.59 -2.54 13.02
CA GLY A 20 11.94 -2.17 12.61
C GLY A 20 12.05 -0.80 11.92
N VAL A 21 10.95 -0.26 11.41
CA VAL A 21 10.94 0.99 10.65
C VAL A 21 9.87 1.93 11.17
N ASN A 22 10.26 3.16 11.45
CA ASN A 22 9.35 4.23 11.85
C ASN A 22 9.20 5.24 10.70
N VAL A 23 7.99 5.77 10.55
CA VAL A 23 7.72 6.87 9.62
C VAL A 23 7.40 8.12 10.42
N TYR A 24 8.08 9.20 10.11
CA TYR A 24 7.94 10.49 10.80
C TYR A 24 7.46 11.55 9.82
N LEU A 25 6.58 12.43 10.30
CA LEU A 25 6.28 13.67 9.60
C LEU A 25 7.26 14.75 10.04
N MET A 26 8.06 15.27 9.11
CA MET A 26 8.92 16.41 9.34
C MET A 26 8.35 17.65 8.66
N LYS A 27 8.02 18.66 9.48
CA LYS A 27 7.74 19.99 8.94
C LYS A 27 9.08 20.69 8.74
N ARG A 28 9.50 20.85 7.47
CA ARG A 28 10.68 21.63 7.18
C ARG A 28 10.41 23.08 7.52
N SER A 29 11.21 23.64 8.43
CA SER A 29 11.21 25.08 8.67
C SER A 29 11.77 25.78 7.44
N PRO A 30 11.02 26.66 6.77
CA PRO A 30 11.53 27.29 5.56
C PRO A 30 12.57 28.35 5.89
N ARG A 31 13.67 28.32 5.19
CA ARG A 31 14.36 29.57 4.88
C ARG A 31 13.61 30.26 3.74
N GLY A 32 12.37 30.78 4.00
CA GLY A 32 11.51 31.40 3.00
C GLY A 32 10.25 30.56 2.70
N LEU A 33 9.44 30.97 2.00
CA LEU A 33 8.12 31.00 1.40
C LEU A 33 7.27 29.72 1.26
N SER A 34 7.69 28.47 1.54
CA SER A 34 6.77 27.32 1.50
C SER A 34 7.11 26.23 2.52
N GLN A 35 6.15 25.90 3.34
CA GLN A 35 6.20 24.70 4.17
C GLN A 35 5.90 23.48 3.30
N SER A 36 6.93 22.72 2.96
CA SER A 36 6.79 21.44 2.29
C SER A 36 7.04 20.33 3.32
N PRO A 37 6.00 19.69 3.86
CA PRO A 37 6.19 18.62 4.81
C PRO A 37 6.75 17.37 4.13
N TRP A 38 7.64 16.67 4.85
CA TRP A 38 8.25 15.43 4.40
C TRP A 38 7.81 14.27 5.26
N ALA A 39 7.59 13.11 4.66
CA ALA A 39 7.49 11.85 5.37
C ALA A 39 8.89 11.21 5.41
N VAL A 40 9.34 10.78 6.57
CA VAL A 40 10.68 10.23 6.75
C VAL A 40 10.60 8.80 7.30
N LYS A 41 11.14 7.84 6.56
CA LYS A 41 11.34 6.48 7.03
C LYS A 41 12.70 6.38 7.71
N LYS A 42 12.70 5.85 8.93
CA LYS A 42 13.89 5.63 9.73
C LYS A 42 13.82 4.27 10.39
N ILE A 43 14.97 3.58 10.48
CA ILE A 43 15.05 2.29 11.17
C ILE A 43 14.90 2.52 12.67
N ASN A 44 14.13 1.64 13.35
CA ASN A 44 13.94 1.71 14.79
C ASN A 44 15.26 1.37 15.50
N ALA A 45 15.70 2.26 16.39
CA ALA A 45 16.93 2.09 17.19
C ALA A 45 16.87 0.88 18.14
N LYS A 46 15.67 0.35 18.43
CA LYS A 46 15.50 -0.84 19.27
C LYS A 46 15.80 -2.16 18.56
N CYS A 47 16.00 -2.15 17.24
CA CYS A 47 16.39 -3.34 16.50
C CYS A 47 17.82 -3.75 16.86
N ASN A 48 18.07 -5.07 16.93
CA ASN A 48 19.44 -5.56 17.09
C ASN A 48 20.27 -5.25 15.82
N SER A 49 21.61 -5.35 15.93
CA SER A 49 22.52 -4.97 14.86
C SER A 49 22.29 -5.73 13.55
N ARG A 50 21.93 -7.02 13.63
CA ARG A 50 21.62 -7.83 12.44
C ARG A 50 20.35 -7.36 11.73
N GLN A 51 19.29 -7.08 12.49
CA GLN A 51 18.04 -6.55 11.95
C GLN A 51 18.25 -5.17 11.36
N GLN A 52 19.01 -4.29 12.02
CA GLN A 52 19.34 -2.97 11.50
C GLN A 52 20.06 -3.04 10.14
N SER A 53 21.00 -3.98 10.00
CA SER A 53 21.72 -4.17 8.74
C SER A 53 20.78 -4.60 7.60
N ILE A 54 19.87 -5.53 7.85
CA ILE A 54 18.90 -6.00 6.86
C ILE A 54 17.93 -4.87 6.46
N TYR A 55 17.39 -4.16 7.43
CA TYR A 55 16.45 -3.05 7.17
C TYR A 55 17.17 -1.89 6.48
N GLN A 56 18.43 -1.62 6.83
CA GLN A 56 19.22 -0.58 6.18
C GLN A 56 19.45 -0.90 4.70
N GLN A 57 19.77 -2.15 4.38
CA GLN A 57 19.93 -2.59 2.99
C GLN A 57 18.64 -2.43 2.20
N ARG A 58 17.50 -2.82 2.77
CA ARG A 58 16.19 -2.68 2.15
C ARG A 58 15.82 -1.21 1.92
N LEU A 59 16.12 -0.35 2.90
CA LEU A 59 15.88 1.09 2.77
C LEU A 59 16.76 1.71 1.68
N ASN A 60 18.01 1.28 1.55
CA ASN A 60 18.91 1.69 0.49
C ASN A 60 18.34 1.32 -0.90
N GLU A 61 17.83 0.12 -1.06
CA GLU A 61 17.21 -0.33 -2.32
C GLU A 61 15.92 0.44 -2.64
N GLU A 62 15.08 0.67 -1.64
CA GLU A 62 13.88 1.49 -1.80
C GLU A 62 14.23 2.92 -2.25
N ALA A 63 15.26 3.53 -1.64
CA ALA A 63 15.72 4.86 -2.02
C ALA A 63 16.20 4.91 -3.47
N LYS A 64 16.93 3.91 -3.93
CA LYS A 64 17.39 3.80 -5.33
C LYS A 64 16.23 3.73 -6.31
N ILE A 65 15.20 2.95 -5.99
CA ILE A 65 14.00 2.81 -6.81
C ILE A 65 13.24 4.14 -6.82
N LEU A 66 12.93 4.68 -5.64
CA LEU A 66 12.11 5.88 -5.49
C LEU A 66 12.75 7.11 -6.15
N LYS A 67 14.06 7.22 -6.11
CA LYS A 67 14.81 8.34 -6.73
C LYS A 67 14.58 8.45 -8.24
N LYS A 68 14.25 7.36 -8.90
CA LYS A 68 14.00 7.30 -10.35
C LYS A 68 12.55 7.60 -10.72
N LEU A 69 11.66 7.71 -9.74
CA LEU A 69 10.22 7.88 -9.94
C LEU A 69 9.82 9.35 -9.79
N GLN A 70 9.07 9.85 -10.78
CA GLN A 70 8.47 11.18 -10.74
C GLN A 70 7.13 11.15 -11.48
N HIS A 71 6.04 11.14 -10.71
CA HIS A 71 4.69 11.09 -11.26
C HIS A 71 3.68 11.68 -10.26
N PRO A 72 2.64 12.37 -10.72
CA PRO A 72 1.64 12.99 -9.83
C PRO A 72 0.91 12.01 -8.91
N ASN A 73 0.83 10.74 -9.30
CA ASN A 73 0.12 9.70 -8.53
C ASN A 73 1.04 8.71 -7.82
N ILE A 74 2.32 9.04 -7.72
CA ILE A 74 3.32 8.28 -6.96
C ILE A 74 3.96 9.22 -5.94
N VAL A 75 4.06 8.78 -4.68
CA VAL A 75 4.76 9.53 -3.65
C VAL A 75 6.23 9.69 -4.05
N GLY A 76 6.71 10.93 -4.11
CA GLY A 76 8.01 11.27 -4.67
C GLY A 76 9.15 11.20 -3.65
N TYR A 77 10.37 11.01 -4.17
CA TYR A 77 11.61 11.08 -3.42
C TYR A 77 11.96 12.53 -3.06
N ARG A 78 12.50 12.75 -1.86
CA ARG A 78 13.02 14.05 -1.43
C ARG A 78 14.51 14.02 -1.12
N ALA A 79 14.95 13.09 -0.28
CA ALA A 79 16.36 12.94 0.11
C ALA A 79 16.63 11.58 0.73
N PHE A 80 17.87 11.16 0.67
CA PHE A 80 18.36 10.01 1.41
C PHE A 80 19.58 10.45 2.21
N THR A 81 19.43 10.65 3.52
CA THR A 81 20.40 11.36 4.36
C THR A 81 20.69 10.61 5.66
N LYS A 82 21.83 10.92 6.27
CA LYS A 82 22.16 10.42 7.61
C LYS A 82 21.44 11.21 8.68
N ALA A 83 20.87 10.51 9.65
CA ALA A 83 20.39 11.10 10.90
C ALA A 83 21.59 11.36 11.86
N ASN A 84 21.33 12.08 12.97
CA ASN A 84 22.35 12.40 13.96
C ASN A 84 23.01 11.17 14.61
N ASP A 85 22.30 10.03 14.65
CA ASP A 85 22.80 8.76 15.19
C ASP A 85 23.59 7.93 14.16
N GLY A 86 23.80 8.46 12.95
CA GLY A 86 24.53 7.78 11.87
C GLY A 86 23.68 6.87 10.99
N SER A 87 22.42 6.60 11.35
CA SER A 87 21.51 5.81 10.52
C SER A 87 21.02 6.59 9.31
N MET A 88 20.77 5.88 8.20
CA MET A 88 20.20 6.52 6.99
C MET A 88 18.69 6.68 7.12
N CYS A 89 18.20 7.80 6.63
CA CYS A 89 16.77 8.11 6.57
C CYS A 89 16.34 8.37 5.12
N LEU A 90 15.21 7.81 4.74
CA LEU A 90 14.57 8.10 3.45
C LEU A 90 13.49 9.16 3.65
N ALA A 91 13.70 10.32 3.09
CA ALA A 91 12.71 11.41 3.08
C ALA A 91 11.93 11.39 1.77
N MET A 92 10.62 11.42 1.91
CA MET A 92 9.66 11.34 0.81
C MET A 92 8.69 12.51 0.86
N GLU A 93 8.03 12.77 -0.24
CA GLU A 93 6.89 13.66 -0.29
C GLU A 93 5.83 13.22 0.75
N TYR A 94 5.24 14.19 1.45
CA TYR A 94 4.07 13.93 2.27
C TYR A 94 2.83 13.93 1.38
N GLY A 95 2.32 12.74 1.09
CA GLY A 95 1.23 12.56 0.12
C GLY A 95 -0.16 12.84 0.65
N GLY A 96 -0.33 12.89 1.97
CA GLY A 96 -1.60 13.15 2.61
C GLY A 96 -1.63 12.68 4.06
N GLU A 97 -2.64 13.14 4.79
CA GLU A 97 -2.82 12.86 6.22
C GLU A 97 -3.39 11.48 6.51
N LYS A 98 -4.04 10.84 5.54
CA LYS A 98 -4.69 9.54 5.69
C LYS A 98 -4.41 8.61 4.52
N SER A 99 -4.39 7.31 4.81
CA SER A 99 -4.46 6.29 3.76
C SER A 99 -5.92 6.04 3.34
N LEU A 100 -6.09 5.41 2.19
CA LEU A 100 -7.41 4.93 1.76
C LEU A 100 -8.00 3.94 2.77
N ASN A 101 -7.15 3.09 3.37
CA ASN A 101 -7.57 2.17 4.43
C ASN A 101 -8.14 2.91 5.65
N ASP A 102 -7.51 4.01 6.07
CA ASP A 102 -8.00 4.82 7.18
C ASP A 102 -9.42 5.35 6.88
N LEU A 103 -9.65 5.80 5.65
CA LEU A 103 -10.94 6.31 5.22
C LEU A 103 -12.00 5.20 5.11
N ILE A 104 -11.61 4.01 4.68
CA ILE A 104 -12.49 2.83 4.67
C ILE A 104 -12.92 2.47 6.10
N GLU A 105 -11.97 2.40 7.03
CA GLU A 105 -12.24 2.09 8.43
C GLU A 105 -13.12 3.15 9.09
N GLU A 106 -12.86 4.44 8.86
CA GLU A 106 -13.70 5.54 9.36
C GLU A 106 -15.14 5.43 8.84
N ARG A 107 -15.28 5.16 7.54
CA ARG A 107 -16.59 5.05 6.90
C ARG A 107 -17.37 3.86 7.43
N ASN A 108 -16.68 2.73 7.65
CA ASN A 108 -17.26 1.53 8.24
C ASN A 108 -17.72 1.78 9.68
N ALA A 109 -16.89 2.42 10.50
CA ALA A 109 -17.22 2.75 11.88
C ALA A 109 -18.44 3.68 11.99
N LYS A 110 -18.61 4.59 11.04
CA LYS A 110 -19.74 5.51 10.97
C LYS A 110 -20.98 4.91 10.27
N LYS A 111 -20.89 3.67 9.79
CA LYS A 111 -21.97 2.97 9.07
C LYS A 111 -22.52 3.75 7.87
N LEU A 112 -21.63 4.39 7.11
CA LEU A 112 -22.00 5.23 5.97
C LEU A 112 -22.24 4.44 4.66
N GLY A 113 -21.97 3.14 4.66
CA GLY A 113 -22.07 2.31 3.46
C GLY A 113 -20.96 2.54 2.45
N PRO A 114 -21.04 1.94 1.26
CA PRO A 114 -20.04 2.06 0.21
C PRO A 114 -19.70 3.50 -0.13
N PHE A 115 -18.47 3.74 -0.59
CA PHE A 115 -18.11 5.04 -1.15
C PHE A 115 -18.96 5.34 -2.39
N PRO A 116 -19.26 6.63 -2.66
CA PRO A 116 -19.93 7.01 -3.89
C PRO A 116 -19.17 6.53 -5.14
N ALA A 117 -19.88 6.13 -6.17
CA ALA A 117 -19.27 5.67 -7.42
C ALA A 117 -18.29 6.68 -8.03
N ALA A 118 -18.62 7.97 -7.97
CA ALA A 118 -17.74 9.04 -8.44
C ALA A 118 -16.41 9.09 -7.69
N THR A 119 -16.41 8.84 -6.38
CA THR A 119 -15.19 8.77 -5.56
C THR A 119 -14.34 7.55 -5.94
N ILE A 120 -14.99 6.39 -6.09
CA ILE A 120 -14.30 5.16 -6.52
C ILE A 120 -13.69 5.33 -7.91
N PHE A 121 -14.41 5.93 -8.83
CA PHE A 121 -13.89 6.24 -10.17
C PHE A 121 -12.65 7.16 -10.11
N LYS A 122 -12.67 8.18 -9.27
CA LYS A 122 -11.54 9.09 -9.08
C LYS A 122 -10.31 8.36 -8.55
N VAL A 123 -10.48 7.50 -7.56
CA VAL A 123 -9.39 6.67 -7.02
C VAL A 123 -8.89 5.72 -8.11
N ALA A 124 -9.78 5.03 -8.80
CA ALA A 124 -9.43 4.11 -9.88
C ALA A 124 -8.61 4.78 -10.98
N LEU A 125 -9.03 5.95 -11.43
CA LEU A 125 -8.36 6.69 -12.49
C LEU A 125 -6.93 7.12 -12.06
N ASN A 126 -6.79 7.66 -10.86
CA ASN A 126 -5.49 8.12 -10.36
C ASN A 126 -4.54 6.95 -10.09
N MET A 127 -5.04 5.85 -9.52
CA MET A 127 -4.23 4.63 -9.33
C MET A 127 -3.81 4.03 -10.67
N ALA A 128 -4.73 3.96 -11.64
CA ALA A 128 -4.43 3.42 -12.98
C ALA A 128 -3.34 4.24 -13.67
N ARG A 129 -3.36 5.57 -13.55
CA ARG A 129 -2.32 6.45 -14.09
C ARG A 129 -0.96 6.18 -13.44
N GLY A 130 -0.93 6.02 -12.12
CA GLY A 130 0.28 5.67 -11.39
C GLY A 130 0.83 4.29 -11.80
N LEU A 131 -0.01 3.29 -11.90
CA LEU A 131 0.37 1.94 -12.33
C LEU A 131 0.86 1.91 -13.78
N LYS A 132 0.19 2.63 -14.67
CA LYS A 132 0.63 2.76 -16.06
C LYS A 132 2.05 3.33 -16.15
N TYR A 133 2.33 4.36 -15.36
CA TYR A 133 3.67 4.94 -15.29
C TYR A 133 4.69 3.93 -14.80
N LEU A 134 4.42 3.23 -13.69
CA LEU A 134 5.33 2.21 -13.15
C LEU A 134 5.59 1.09 -14.13
N HIS A 135 4.53 0.54 -14.74
CA HIS A 135 4.64 -0.61 -15.64
C HIS A 135 5.25 -0.23 -17.00
N ASN A 136 4.68 0.75 -17.68
CA ASN A 136 5.00 1.03 -19.07
C ASN A 136 6.20 1.93 -19.26
N GLU A 137 6.45 2.87 -18.36
CA GLU A 137 7.60 3.78 -18.45
C GLU A 137 8.79 3.32 -17.64
N LYS A 138 8.57 2.74 -16.47
CA LYS A 138 9.65 2.33 -15.55
C LYS A 138 9.91 0.83 -15.50
N HIS A 139 9.09 0.03 -16.16
CA HIS A 139 9.20 -1.44 -16.13
C HIS A 139 9.35 -1.95 -14.70
N LEU A 140 8.47 -1.49 -13.83
CA LEU A 140 8.50 -1.76 -12.40
C LEU A 140 7.15 -2.30 -11.93
N LEU A 141 7.17 -3.47 -11.29
CA LEU A 141 6.04 -3.98 -10.53
C LEU A 141 6.04 -3.29 -9.17
N HIS A 142 4.92 -2.71 -8.74
CA HIS A 142 4.81 -2.15 -7.39
C HIS A 142 4.96 -3.25 -6.34
N GLY A 143 4.18 -4.32 -6.47
CA GLY A 143 4.32 -5.54 -5.68
C GLY A 143 3.55 -5.54 -4.35
N ASP A 144 2.89 -4.44 -3.98
CA ASP A 144 2.12 -4.37 -2.73
C ASP A 144 0.97 -3.35 -2.80
N ILE A 145 0.19 -3.42 -3.87
CA ILE A 145 -1.00 -2.58 -4.03
C ILE A 145 -2.08 -3.03 -3.07
N LYS A 146 -2.56 -2.11 -2.25
CA LYS A 146 -3.64 -2.29 -1.27
C LYS A 146 -4.06 -0.94 -0.72
N SER A 147 -5.19 -0.86 -0.03
CA SER A 147 -5.71 0.40 0.50
C SER A 147 -4.76 1.12 1.49
N PRO A 148 -3.97 0.41 2.35
CA PRO A 148 -2.97 1.10 3.18
C PRO A 148 -1.86 1.80 2.39
N ASN A 149 -1.61 1.41 1.15
CA ASN A 149 -0.57 1.99 0.29
C ASN A 149 -1.09 3.03 -0.71
N VAL A 150 -2.30 3.53 -0.49
CA VAL A 150 -2.85 4.67 -1.22
C VAL A 150 -3.03 5.81 -0.23
N VAL A 151 -2.33 6.92 -0.43
CA VAL A 151 -2.41 8.10 0.44
C VAL A 151 -3.32 9.14 -0.17
N ILE A 152 -4.19 9.70 0.69
CA ILE A 152 -5.25 10.63 0.29
C ILE A 152 -5.00 11.98 0.97
N LYS A 153 -4.97 13.03 0.18
CA LYS A 153 -4.87 14.40 0.66
C LYS A 153 -6.24 15.08 0.56
N GLY A 154 -6.67 15.67 1.68
CA GLY A 154 -7.95 16.38 1.73
C GLY A 154 -9.14 15.45 1.44
N ASP A 155 -10.17 16.00 0.83
CA ASP A 155 -11.33 15.24 0.36
C ASP A 155 -11.08 14.68 -1.05
N PHE A 156 -10.18 13.70 -1.14
CA PHE A 156 -9.74 13.10 -2.41
C PHE A 156 -9.19 14.12 -3.42
N GLU A 157 -8.58 15.20 -2.94
CA GLU A 157 -7.97 16.23 -3.78
C GLU A 157 -6.70 15.74 -4.46
N ALA A 158 -5.93 14.90 -3.77
CA ALA A 158 -4.77 14.21 -4.32
C ALA A 158 -4.77 12.75 -3.86
N ILE A 159 -4.41 11.86 -4.78
CA ILE A 159 -4.39 10.42 -4.58
C ILE A 159 -3.06 9.90 -5.12
N LYS A 160 -2.27 9.28 -4.26
CA LYS A 160 -0.93 8.80 -4.61
C LYS A 160 -0.70 7.39 -4.08
N ILE A 161 -0.02 6.59 -4.88
CA ILE A 161 0.47 5.26 -4.46
C ILE A 161 1.79 5.48 -3.72
N CYS A 162 1.95 4.81 -2.60
CA CYS A 162 3.18 4.85 -1.81
C CYS A 162 3.78 3.45 -1.62
N ASP A 163 4.98 3.42 -1.07
CA ASP A 163 5.74 2.24 -0.67
C ASP A 163 6.18 1.35 -1.82
N VAL A 164 7.38 1.63 -2.32
CA VAL A 164 8.05 0.83 -3.35
C VAL A 164 9.11 -0.12 -2.77
N GLY A 165 9.02 -0.40 -1.46
CA GLY A 165 10.00 -1.22 -0.72
C GLY A 165 10.08 -2.68 -1.14
N VAL A 166 9.05 -3.21 -1.79
CA VAL A 166 9.01 -4.59 -2.30
C VAL A 166 8.80 -4.65 -3.81
N SER A 167 9.04 -3.53 -4.50
CA SER A 167 8.90 -3.44 -5.94
C SER A 167 9.97 -4.25 -6.66
N LEU A 168 9.62 -4.79 -7.81
CA LEU A 168 10.46 -5.69 -8.60
C LEU A 168 10.57 -5.21 -10.05
N PRO A 169 11.75 -5.36 -10.70
CA PRO A 169 11.89 -5.02 -12.10
C PRO A 169 11.11 -6.00 -13.00
N LEU A 170 10.49 -5.45 -14.03
CA LEU A 170 9.81 -6.18 -15.09
C LEU A 170 10.70 -6.21 -16.33
N ASP A 171 10.76 -7.36 -17.01
CA ASP A 171 11.48 -7.51 -18.26
C ASP A 171 10.68 -6.96 -19.46
N GLU A 172 11.17 -7.19 -20.68
CA GLU A 172 10.54 -6.76 -21.93
C GLU A 172 9.13 -7.32 -22.11
N ASN A 173 8.85 -8.48 -21.51
CA ASN A 173 7.55 -9.16 -21.57
C ASN A 173 6.68 -8.83 -20.34
N MET A 174 7.04 -7.80 -19.56
CA MET A 174 6.34 -7.39 -18.34
C MET A 174 6.29 -8.51 -17.27
N THR A 175 7.35 -9.30 -17.20
CA THR A 175 7.49 -10.45 -16.31
C THR A 175 8.64 -10.22 -15.32
N VAL A 176 8.48 -10.68 -14.09
CA VAL A 176 9.57 -10.76 -13.11
C VAL A 176 10.38 -12.01 -13.44
N SER A 177 11.49 -11.86 -14.16
CA SER A 177 12.30 -12.97 -14.67
C SER A 177 13.54 -13.27 -13.86
N ASP A 178 13.95 -12.39 -12.94
CA ASP A 178 15.11 -12.61 -12.09
C ASP A 178 14.81 -13.70 -11.06
N PRO A 179 15.52 -14.84 -11.09
CA PRO A 179 15.25 -15.95 -10.19
C PRO A 179 15.62 -15.66 -8.72
N GLU A 180 16.44 -14.63 -8.47
CA GLU A 180 16.79 -14.20 -7.12
C GLU A 180 15.77 -13.27 -6.48
N MET A 181 14.81 -12.77 -7.26
CA MET A 181 13.78 -11.86 -6.80
C MET A 181 12.47 -12.58 -6.52
N CYS A 182 11.90 -12.33 -5.34
CA CYS A 182 10.65 -12.93 -4.89
C CYS A 182 9.55 -11.89 -4.76
N TYR A 183 8.36 -12.23 -5.25
CA TYR A 183 7.16 -11.46 -4.96
C TYR A 183 6.80 -11.63 -3.48
N VAL A 184 6.64 -10.51 -2.77
CA VAL A 184 6.27 -10.50 -1.34
C VAL A 184 4.79 -10.26 -1.17
N GLY A 185 4.30 -9.11 -1.59
CA GLY A 185 2.90 -8.70 -1.46
C GLY A 185 2.37 -8.71 -0.03
N THR A 186 1.05 -8.68 0.07
CA THR A 186 0.32 -8.85 1.34
C THR A 186 -0.79 -9.89 1.11
N GLU A 187 -0.90 -10.85 1.98
CA GLU A 187 -1.66 -12.09 1.77
C GLU A 187 -3.04 -11.91 1.13
N PRO A 188 -3.98 -11.12 1.68
CA PRO A 188 -5.31 -11.05 1.06
C PRO A 188 -5.34 -10.45 -0.35
N TRP A 189 -4.33 -9.62 -0.70
CA TRP A 189 -4.24 -8.97 -2.02
C TRP A 189 -3.38 -9.72 -3.02
N LYS A 190 -2.76 -10.83 -2.63
CA LYS A 190 -1.91 -11.62 -3.53
C LYS A 190 -2.74 -12.26 -4.64
N PRO A 191 -2.26 -12.20 -5.90
CA PRO A 191 -2.88 -12.94 -6.99
C PRO A 191 -2.58 -14.44 -6.88
N ARG A 192 -3.33 -15.25 -7.61
CA ARG A 192 -3.20 -16.71 -7.56
C ARG A 192 -1.81 -17.20 -7.96
N GLU A 193 -1.18 -16.57 -8.96
CA GLU A 193 0.17 -16.89 -9.41
C GLU A 193 1.25 -16.64 -8.35
N ALA A 194 0.96 -15.83 -7.34
CA ALA A 194 1.86 -15.59 -6.21
C ALA A 194 1.63 -16.59 -5.05
N VAL A 195 0.43 -17.17 -4.99
CA VAL A 195 0.08 -18.20 -3.99
C VAL A 195 0.56 -19.58 -4.42
N GLN A 196 0.63 -19.83 -5.73
CA GLN A 196 1.13 -21.08 -6.31
C GLN A 196 2.65 -21.09 -6.41
N ASP A 197 3.28 -22.24 -6.18
CA ASP A 197 4.75 -22.37 -6.13
C ASP A 197 5.45 -22.09 -7.47
N ASP A 198 4.77 -22.32 -8.60
CA ASP A 198 5.32 -22.22 -9.96
C ASP A 198 4.67 -21.13 -10.81
N GLY A 199 3.97 -20.19 -10.16
CA GLY A 199 3.32 -19.08 -10.84
C GLY A 199 4.31 -18.06 -11.38
N VAL A 200 4.03 -17.52 -12.58
CA VAL A 200 4.82 -16.46 -13.19
C VAL A 200 4.23 -15.10 -12.81
N ILE A 201 5.03 -14.24 -12.21
CA ILE A 201 4.62 -12.91 -11.77
C ILE A 201 4.84 -11.91 -12.92
N THR A 202 3.77 -11.17 -13.22
CA THR A 202 3.77 -10.12 -14.25
C THR A 202 3.18 -8.82 -13.66
N ASP A 203 3.09 -7.79 -14.49
CA ASP A 203 2.39 -6.54 -14.17
C ASP A 203 0.93 -6.78 -13.73
N LYS A 204 0.33 -7.90 -14.13
CA LYS A 204 -1.05 -8.26 -13.77
C LYS A 204 -1.24 -8.58 -12.30
N ALA A 205 -0.16 -8.88 -11.56
CA ALA A 205 -0.20 -8.99 -10.11
C ALA A 205 -0.67 -7.68 -9.45
N ASP A 206 -0.17 -6.54 -9.94
CA ASP A 206 -0.62 -5.22 -9.48
C ASP A 206 -2.07 -4.94 -9.89
N ILE A 207 -2.48 -5.34 -11.09
CA ILE A 207 -3.85 -5.11 -11.58
C ILE A 207 -4.87 -5.90 -10.76
N PHE A 208 -4.54 -7.14 -10.40
CA PHE A 208 -5.38 -7.94 -9.51
C PHE A 208 -5.56 -7.25 -8.15
N ALA A 209 -4.47 -6.84 -7.52
CA ALA A 209 -4.49 -6.13 -6.23
C ALA A 209 -5.21 -4.77 -6.32
N PHE A 210 -5.08 -4.08 -7.44
CA PHE A 210 -5.82 -2.86 -7.75
C PHE A 210 -7.34 -3.10 -7.75
N GLY A 211 -7.79 -4.15 -8.42
CA GLY A 211 -9.19 -4.55 -8.42
C GLY A 211 -9.72 -4.81 -7.00
N LEU A 212 -8.94 -5.51 -6.17
CA LEU A 212 -9.29 -5.75 -4.77
C LEU A 212 -9.34 -4.47 -3.94
N THR A 213 -8.47 -3.50 -4.23
CA THR A 213 -8.47 -2.20 -3.56
C THR A 213 -9.76 -1.41 -3.85
N LEU A 214 -10.25 -1.46 -5.08
CA LEU A 214 -11.55 -0.86 -5.43
C LEU A 214 -12.71 -1.61 -4.78
N TRP A 215 -12.63 -2.93 -4.73
CA TRP A 215 -13.60 -3.77 -4.03
C TRP A 215 -13.70 -3.40 -2.54
N GLU A 216 -12.56 -3.10 -1.87
CA GLU A 216 -12.56 -2.62 -0.49
C GLU A 216 -13.40 -1.35 -0.32
N MET A 217 -13.38 -0.45 -1.28
CA MET A 217 -14.18 0.80 -1.25
C MET A 217 -15.68 0.54 -1.40
N MET A 218 -16.03 -0.53 -2.08
CA MET A 218 -17.45 -0.92 -2.33
C MET A 218 -18.05 -1.71 -1.18
N THR A 219 -17.23 -2.43 -0.42
CA THR A 219 -17.69 -3.36 0.62
C THR A 219 -17.27 -2.96 2.02
N LEU A 220 -16.31 -2.06 2.14
CA LEU A 220 -15.66 -1.66 3.41
C LEU A 220 -15.10 -2.85 4.19
N SER A 221 -14.66 -3.88 3.48
CA SER A 221 -14.17 -5.15 4.02
C SER A 221 -12.76 -5.43 3.56
N VAL A 222 -12.00 -6.18 4.35
CA VAL A 222 -10.73 -6.77 3.94
C VAL A 222 -11.03 -8.00 3.07
N PRO A 223 -10.33 -8.21 1.95
CA PRO A 223 -10.61 -9.35 1.08
C PRO A 223 -10.57 -10.68 1.85
N HIS A 224 -11.59 -11.51 1.65
CA HIS A 224 -11.71 -12.87 2.14
C HIS A 224 -11.87 -13.08 3.65
N LEU A 225 -11.69 -12.05 4.48
CA LEU A 225 -11.79 -12.21 5.95
C LEU A 225 -13.19 -12.59 6.42
N ASN A 226 -14.24 -12.16 5.72
CA ASN A 226 -15.63 -12.41 6.12
C ASN A 226 -16.14 -13.80 5.73
N LEU A 227 -15.36 -14.62 5.01
CA LEU A 227 -15.77 -15.96 4.58
C LEU A 227 -15.86 -16.97 5.73
N GLY A 228 -15.27 -16.66 6.88
CA GLY A 228 -15.30 -17.51 8.05
C GLY A 228 -16.37 -17.20 9.08
N THR A 229 -17.20 -16.15 8.87
CA THR A 229 -18.23 -15.74 9.83
C THR A 229 -19.63 -15.95 9.26
N ASP A 230 -20.38 -16.91 9.82
CA ASP A 230 -21.78 -17.16 9.46
C ASP A 230 -22.78 -16.16 10.08
N ASP A 231 -22.32 -15.22 10.90
CA ASP A 231 -23.16 -14.28 11.63
C ASP A 231 -23.06 -12.85 11.07
N GLU A 232 -24.23 -12.22 10.93
CA GLU A 232 -24.40 -10.80 10.61
C GLU A 232 -23.79 -9.86 11.68
N ASP A 233 -23.16 -10.39 12.71
CA ASP A 233 -22.52 -9.64 13.79
C ASP A 233 -21.11 -9.21 13.36
N GLU A 234 -20.88 -7.90 13.33
CA GLU A 234 -19.68 -7.22 12.81
C GLU A 234 -18.40 -7.47 13.62
N SER A 235 -18.42 -8.34 14.65
CA SER A 235 -17.25 -8.64 15.45
C SER A 235 -16.47 -9.82 14.88
N PHE A 236 -15.21 -9.57 14.49
CA PHE A 236 -14.26 -10.63 14.16
C PHE A 236 -14.02 -11.49 15.41
N ASP A 237 -14.46 -12.75 15.37
CA ASP A 237 -14.20 -13.76 16.41
C ASP A 237 -13.16 -14.75 15.88
N GLU A 238 -11.97 -14.73 16.48
CA GLU A 238 -10.87 -15.62 16.09
C GLU A 238 -11.24 -17.09 16.24
N ASP A 239 -12.10 -17.43 17.22
CA ASP A 239 -12.51 -18.81 17.49
C ASP A 239 -13.51 -19.36 16.45
N SER A 240 -14.22 -18.49 15.73
CA SER A 240 -15.17 -18.84 14.66
C SER A 240 -14.62 -18.68 13.25
N PHE A 241 -13.36 -18.24 13.10
CA PHE A 241 -12.74 -18.00 11.82
C PHE A 241 -12.35 -19.32 11.13
N ASP A 242 -12.89 -19.53 9.92
CA ASP A 242 -12.54 -20.67 9.07
C ASP A 242 -11.28 -20.37 8.27
N GLU A 243 -10.13 -20.74 8.80
CA GLU A 243 -8.83 -20.53 8.14
C GLU A 243 -8.74 -21.25 6.80
N GLU A 244 -9.32 -22.46 6.70
CA GLU A 244 -9.26 -23.23 5.45
C GLU A 244 -10.00 -22.53 4.32
N ALA A 245 -11.21 -22.03 4.56
CA ALA A 245 -11.97 -21.25 3.59
C ALA A 245 -11.24 -19.97 3.18
N TYR A 246 -10.60 -19.31 4.13
CA TYR A 246 -9.80 -18.12 3.87
C TYR A 246 -8.61 -18.42 2.94
N TYR A 247 -7.82 -19.45 3.24
CA TYR A 247 -6.66 -19.81 2.43
C TYR A 247 -7.05 -20.31 1.03
N GLU A 248 -8.16 -21.02 0.90
CA GLU A 248 -8.68 -21.43 -0.40
C GLU A 248 -9.14 -20.25 -1.26
N ALA A 249 -9.63 -19.19 -0.63
CA ALA A 249 -10.10 -18.00 -1.32
C ALA A 249 -8.98 -17.07 -1.81
N LEU A 250 -7.76 -17.20 -1.27
CA LEU A 250 -6.63 -16.36 -1.69
C LEU A 250 -6.38 -16.46 -3.20
N GLY A 251 -6.25 -15.33 -3.84
CA GLY A 251 -6.05 -15.23 -5.28
C GLY A 251 -7.33 -15.36 -6.10
N THR A 252 -8.48 -15.53 -5.48
CA THR A 252 -9.79 -15.52 -6.16
C THR A 252 -10.42 -14.13 -6.16
N ARG A 253 -11.39 -13.92 -7.02
CA ARG A 253 -12.20 -12.70 -7.03
C ARG A 253 -13.32 -12.82 -5.99
N PRO A 254 -13.37 -11.93 -4.97
CA PRO A 254 -14.45 -11.98 -3.99
C PRO A 254 -15.80 -11.62 -4.60
N ALA A 255 -16.86 -12.13 -3.99
CA ALA A 255 -18.21 -11.80 -4.42
C ALA A 255 -18.51 -10.31 -4.17
N LEU A 256 -19.32 -9.74 -5.05
CA LEU A 256 -19.84 -8.38 -4.94
C LEU A 256 -21.36 -8.42 -5.04
N ASN A 257 -22.06 -7.99 -3.98
CA ASN A 257 -23.51 -7.93 -3.99
C ASN A 257 -23.98 -6.66 -4.72
N MET A 258 -24.33 -6.82 -5.99
CA MET A 258 -24.77 -5.72 -6.84
C MET A 258 -26.11 -5.10 -6.39
N GLU A 259 -26.93 -5.82 -5.64
CA GLU A 259 -28.20 -5.31 -5.12
C GLU A 259 -28.00 -4.25 -4.02
N GLU A 260 -26.88 -4.30 -3.30
CA GLU A 260 -26.52 -3.31 -2.28
C GLU A 260 -25.91 -2.05 -2.89
N LEU A 261 -25.52 -2.09 -4.16
CA LEU A 261 -24.93 -0.97 -4.88
C LEU A 261 -25.99 -0.25 -5.71
N ASP A 262 -25.98 1.08 -5.70
CA ASP A 262 -26.90 1.86 -6.51
C ASP A 262 -26.56 1.79 -8.01
N GLN A 263 -27.45 2.33 -8.86
CA GLN A 263 -27.29 2.25 -10.31
C GLN A 263 -26.06 3.00 -10.85
N SER A 264 -25.48 3.94 -10.09
CA SER A 264 -24.29 4.67 -10.51
C SER A 264 -23.04 3.78 -10.63
N TYR A 265 -23.03 2.62 -9.98
CA TYR A 265 -21.95 1.64 -10.07
C TYR A 265 -21.96 0.82 -11.37
N GLN A 266 -23.03 0.90 -12.16
CA GLN A 266 -23.16 0.14 -13.41
C GLN A 266 -22.41 0.76 -14.58
N GLN A 267 -21.89 1.96 -14.42
CA GLN A 267 -21.07 2.66 -15.42
C GLN A 267 -19.58 2.32 -15.26
#